data_f0cd46c1f138404048408af873ddb4f6
#
_entry.id   f0cd46c1f138404048408af873ddb4f6
#
_cell.length_a   1.000
_cell.length_b   1.000
_cell.length_c   1.000
_cell.angle_alpha   90.00
_cell.angle_beta   90.00
_cell.angle_gamma   90.00
#
_symmetry.space_group_name_H-M   'P 1'
#
loop_
_entity.id
_entity.type
_entity.pdbx_description
1 polymer ?
#
loop_
_entity_poly.entity_id
_entity_poly.type
_entity_poly.pdbx_seq_one_letter_code
_entity_poly.pdbx_strand_id
1 'polypeptide(L)'
;LVVGGGGDNAAGAVGVGMADAGQAMLSLGTSGVYFAVSEGFLSKPESAVHSFCHALPGRWHLMSVMLSAASCLDWAAKLTGLASVPALIAAAQTADESAGPVWFLPYLSGERTPHNNPQAKGVFFGLTHQHGPAELARAVLEGVGYALADGMDVVHACGIKPQSITLIGGGARSAYWRQMLADISGLQLDYRTGGDVGPALGAARLAQLAVHDEA
;
A
#
# COMPACT_ATOMS: atom_id res chain seq x y z
N LEU A 1 30.82 11.23 -13.42
CA LEU A 1 29.99 12.10 -12.60
C LEU A 1 29.23 11.22 -11.57
N VAL A 2 29.26 11.63 -10.32
CA VAL A 2 28.45 11.02 -9.24
C VAL A 2 27.41 12.04 -8.82
N VAL A 3 26.14 11.62 -8.74
CA VAL A 3 25.02 12.50 -8.39
C VAL A 3 24.37 12.03 -7.09
N GLY A 4 23.65 12.92 -6.40
CA GLY A 4 22.84 12.59 -5.25
C GLY A 4 21.71 11.65 -5.62
N GLY A 5 21.42 10.68 -4.74
CA GLY A 5 20.27 9.77 -4.87
C GLY A 5 19.18 10.13 -3.87
N GLY A 6 18.16 9.25 -3.77
CA GLY A 6 17.10 9.32 -2.78
C GLY A 6 16.90 7.98 -2.09
N GLY A 7 16.26 7.96 -0.92
CA GLY A 7 15.74 6.73 -0.34
C GLY A 7 14.79 6.03 -1.31
N ASP A 8 14.65 4.71 -1.19
CA ASP A 8 13.89 3.85 -2.13
C ASP A 8 12.47 4.35 -2.42
N ASN A 9 11.72 4.74 -1.38
CA ASN A 9 10.36 5.26 -1.54
C ASN A 9 10.35 6.63 -2.24
N ALA A 10 11.26 7.55 -1.88
CA ALA A 10 11.34 8.86 -2.52
C ALA A 10 11.83 8.76 -3.97
N ALA A 11 12.81 7.90 -4.25
CA ALA A 11 13.23 7.60 -5.62
C ALA A 11 12.08 6.92 -6.39
N GLY A 12 11.36 5.98 -5.78
CA GLY A 12 10.18 5.35 -6.36
C GLY A 12 9.12 6.36 -6.75
N ALA A 13 8.86 7.35 -5.89
CA ALA A 13 7.94 8.44 -6.15
C ALA A 13 8.36 9.25 -7.41
N VAL A 14 9.61 9.64 -7.50
CA VAL A 14 10.17 10.32 -8.73
C VAL A 14 10.01 9.41 -9.96
N GLY A 15 10.26 8.11 -9.80
CA GLY A 15 10.14 7.12 -10.87
C GLY A 15 8.73 7.00 -11.46
N VAL A 16 7.70 7.21 -10.65
CA VAL A 16 6.30 7.18 -11.10
C VAL A 16 5.69 8.58 -11.26
N GLY A 17 6.51 9.63 -11.17
CA GLY A 17 6.10 11.00 -11.44
C GLY A 17 5.37 11.68 -10.29
N MET A 18 5.58 11.25 -9.05
CA MET A 18 5.06 11.91 -7.85
C MET A 18 6.01 13.02 -7.41
N ALA A 19 5.84 14.22 -7.94
CA ALA A 19 6.70 15.38 -7.71
C ALA A 19 5.98 16.52 -7.01
N ASP A 20 4.66 16.63 -7.19
CA ASP A 20 3.87 17.76 -6.71
C ASP A 20 3.10 17.43 -5.45
N ALA A 21 2.95 18.47 -4.60
CA ALA A 21 2.16 18.35 -3.38
C ALA A 21 0.71 17.93 -3.69
N GLY A 22 0.18 17.04 -2.87
CA GLY A 22 -1.14 16.46 -3.07
C GLY A 22 -1.16 15.21 -3.96
N GLN A 23 -0.07 14.87 -4.64
CA GLN A 23 0.06 13.58 -5.32
C GLN A 23 0.34 12.45 -4.33
N ALA A 24 -0.19 11.27 -4.61
CA ALA A 24 0.00 10.11 -3.74
C ALA A 24 0.16 8.81 -4.52
N MET A 25 0.85 7.85 -3.91
CA MET A 25 0.96 6.49 -4.42
C MET A 25 0.74 5.46 -3.31
N LEU A 26 0.22 4.30 -3.70
CA LEU A 26 0.10 3.12 -2.87
C LEU A 26 0.93 1.99 -3.47
N SER A 27 1.94 1.56 -2.74
CA SER A 27 2.77 0.42 -3.11
C SER A 27 2.26 -0.85 -2.43
N LEU A 28 1.84 -1.84 -3.22
CA LEU A 28 1.35 -3.14 -2.79
C LEU A 28 2.44 -4.21 -2.99
N GLY A 29 3.44 -4.17 -2.15
CA GLY A 29 4.50 -5.18 -2.06
C GLY A 29 4.26 -6.15 -0.90
N THR A 30 5.32 -6.84 -0.45
CA THR A 30 5.31 -7.66 0.78
C THR A 30 4.71 -6.87 1.95
N SER A 31 5.18 -5.65 2.15
CA SER A 31 4.58 -4.60 2.96
C SER A 31 3.76 -3.64 2.09
N GLY A 32 2.87 -2.85 2.71
CA GLY A 32 2.12 -1.78 2.07
C GLY A 32 2.67 -0.41 2.46
N VAL A 33 2.86 0.46 1.47
CA VAL A 33 3.30 1.83 1.74
C VAL A 33 2.39 2.80 1.01
N TYR A 34 1.71 3.64 1.77
CA TYR A 34 1.03 4.81 1.24
C TYR A 34 1.94 6.02 1.41
N PHE A 35 2.27 6.66 0.29
CA PHE A 35 3.17 7.79 0.20
C PHE A 35 2.41 8.99 -0.35
N ALA A 36 2.52 10.15 0.29
CA ALA A 36 1.86 11.37 -0.15
C ALA A 36 2.80 12.57 -0.08
N VAL A 37 2.90 13.33 -1.16
CA VAL A 37 3.77 14.50 -1.28
C VAL A 37 3.14 15.70 -0.59
N SER A 38 3.94 16.46 0.17
CA SER A 38 3.55 17.70 0.83
C SER A 38 4.50 18.86 0.50
N GLU A 39 4.00 20.10 0.61
CA GLU A 39 4.80 21.31 0.41
C GLU A 39 5.81 21.56 1.53
N GLY A 40 5.50 21.11 2.74
CA GLY A 40 6.31 21.32 3.93
C GLY A 40 6.29 20.14 4.86
N PHE A 41 7.07 20.23 5.92
CA PHE A 41 7.10 19.22 6.97
C PHE A 41 5.75 19.14 7.68
N LEU A 42 5.17 17.96 7.67
CA LEU A 42 3.98 17.59 8.44
C LEU A 42 4.33 16.38 9.30
N SER A 43 3.71 16.23 10.48
CA SER A 43 3.99 15.10 11.36
C SER A 43 2.76 14.67 12.14
N LYS A 44 2.69 13.37 12.42
CA LYS A 44 1.70 12.74 13.31
C LYS A 44 2.33 11.54 14.01
N PRO A 45 3.27 11.80 14.95
CA PRO A 45 4.08 10.75 15.57
C PRO A 45 3.25 9.77 16.39
N GLU A 46 2.15 10.21 16.99
CA GLU A 46 1.22 9.37 17.76
C GLU A 46 0.59 8.26 16.93
N SER A 47 0.51 8.41 15.62
CA SER A 47 0.04 7.40 14.68
C SER A 47 1.17 6.74 13.88
N ALA A 48 2.42 6.92 14.29
CA ALA A 48 3.62 6.39 13.61
C ALA A 48 3.69 6.75 12.12
N VAL A 49 3.16 7.91 11.73
CA VAL A 49 3.31 8.46 10.38
C VAL A 49 4.75 8.91 10.19
N HIS A 50 5.37 8.45 9.12
CA HIS A 50 6.73 8.87 8.75
C HIS A 50 6.66 10.18 7.96
N SER A 51 7.61 11.08 8.24
CA SER A 51 7.77 12.33 7.49
C SER A 51 9.23 12.53 7.16
N PHE A 52 9.52 12.75 5.87
CA PHE A 52 10.89 12.93 5.36
C PHE A 52 10.93 14.00 4.27
N CYS A 53 12.14 14.52 4.01
CA CYS A 53 12.39 15.28 2.79
C CYS A 53 12.14 14.38 1.57
N HIS A 54 11.50 14.95 0.55
CA HIS A 54 11.41 14.30 -0.76
C HIS A 54 12.78 14.25 -1.44
N ALA A 55 12.96 13.40 -2.46
CA ALA A 55 14.19 13.41 -3.28
C ALA A 55 14.30 14.67 -4.15
N LEU A 56 13.19 15.38 -4.38
CA LEU A 56 13.19 16.66 -5.09
C LEU A 56 13.27 17.83 -4.10
N PRO A 57 14.00 18.91 -4.44
CA PRO A 57 14.15 20.07 -3.58
C PRO A 57 12.81 20.75 -3.24
N GLY A 58 12.70 21.29 -2.03
CA GLY A 58 11.52 22.06 -1.59
C GLY A 58 10.25 21.24 -1.42
N ARG A 59 10.34 19.91 -1.37
CA ARG A 59 9.21 19.00 -1.15
C ARG A 59 9.49 18.09 0.04
N TRP A 60 8.40 17.65 0.66
CA TRP A 60 8.37 16.66 1.74
C TRP A 60 7.41 15.54 1.38
N HIS A 61 7.40 14.49 2.15
CA HIS A 61 6.41 13.45 2.02
C HIS A 61 6.05 12.82 3.37
N LEU A 62 4.84 12.34 3.45
CA LEU A 62 4.35 11.49 4.52
C LEU A 62 4.24 10.05 4.03
N MET A 63 4.47 9.11 4.93
CA MET A 63 4.18 7.71 4.66
C MET A 63 3.43 7.07 5.82
N SER A 64 2.40 6.28 5.49
CA SER A 64 1.96 5.18 6.33
C SER A 64 2.60 3.89 5.85
N VAL A 65 3.01 3.06 6.79
CA VAL A 65 3.68 1.78 6.49
C VAL A 65 2.95 0.66 7.21
N MET A 66 2.40 -0.24 6.43
CA MET A 66 1.80 -1.50 6.84
C MET A 66 2.81 -2.63 6.68
N LEU A 67 3.05 -3.41 7.73
CA LEU A 67 4.12 -4.41 7.73
C LEU A 67 3.78 -5.68 6.95
N SER A 68 2.51 -6.04 6.85
CA SER A 68 2.05 -7.26 6.18
C SER A 68 0.91 -6.95 5.22
N ALA A 69 1.24 -6.66 3.94
CA ALA A 69 0.26 -6.38 2.88
C ALA A 69 0.10 -7.58 1.93
N ALA A 70 0.71 -7.56 0.73
CA ALA A 70 0.59 -8.69 -0.19
C ALA A 70 1.21 -9.98 0.36
N SER A 71 2.11 -9.92 1.34
CA SER A 71 2.58 -11.11 2.05
C SER A 71 1.48 -11.88 2.77
N CYS A 72 0.39 -11.23 3.17
CA CYS A 72 -0.79 -11.91 3.72
C CYS A 72 -1.44 -12.84 2.70
N LEU A 73 -1.37 -12.52 1.40
CA LEU A 73 -1.96 -13.34 0.35
C LEU A 73 -1.17 -14.64 0.17
N ASP A 74 0.18 -14.56 0.15
CA ASP A 74 1.04 -15.75 0.09
C ASP A 74 0.85 -16.64 1.32
N TRP A 75 0.77 -16.03 2.49
CA TRP A 75 0.50 -16.72 3.74
C TRP A 75 -0.87 -17.40 3.73
N ALA A 76 -1.92 -16.68 3.33
CA ALA A 76 -3.28 -17.21 3.27
C ALA A 76 -3.45 -18.32 2.23
N ALA A 77 -2.78 -18.23 1.07
CA ALA A 77 -2.76 -19.29 0.08
C ALA A 77 -2.21 -20.60 0.67
N LYS A 78 -1.10 -20.53 1.40
CA LYS A 78 -0.53 -21.68 2.12
C LYS A 78 -1.46 -22.20 3.21
N LEU A 79 -2.05 -21.31 4.02
CA LEU A 79 -2.96 -21.66 5.11
C LEU A 79 -4.20 -22.41 4.60
N THR A 80 -4.76 -21.95 3.48
CA THR A 80 -5.99 -22.49 2.89
C THR A 80 -5.75 -23.66 1.91
N GLY A 81 -4.48 -24.05 1.69
CA GLY A 81 -4.12 -25.11 0.76
C GLY A 81 -4.27 -24.72 -0.72
N LEU A 82 -4.42 -23.45 -1.02
CA LEU A 82 -4.49 -22.95 -2.39
C LEU A 82 -3.09 -22.84 -3.01
N ALA A 83 -2.98 -23.20 -4.29
CA ALA A 83 -1.69 -23.40 -4.94
C ALA A 83 -0.86 -22.11 -5.14
N SER A 84 -1.51 -20.95 -5.15
CA SER A 84 -0.85 -19.66 -5.45
C SER A 84 -1.73 -18.46 -5.10
N VAL A 85 -1.15 -17.26 -5.08
CA VAL A 85 -1.91 -16.00 -4.93
C VAL A 85 -2.98 -15.81 -6.02
N PRO A 86 -2.72 -16.08 -7.31
CA PRO A 86 -3.80 -16.06 -8.30
C PRO A 86 -4.96 -17.01 -7.98
N ALA A 87 -4.67 -18.22 -7.47
CA ALA A 87 -5.70 -19.17 -7.05
C ALA A 87 -6.48 -18.65 -5.81
N LEU A 88 -5.80 -18.00 -4.87
CA LEU A 88 -6.43 -17.33 -3.72
C LEU A 88 -7.40 -16.24 -4.18
N ILE A 89 -6.97 -15.38 -5.10
CA ILE A 89 -7.80 -14.28 -5.62
C ILE A 89 -9.01 -14.85 -6.39
N ALA A 90 -8.82 -15.90 -7.19
CA ALA A 90 -9.92 -16.57 -7.88
C ALA A 90 -10.93 -17.20 -6.89
N ALA A 91 -10.46 -17.82 -5.81
CA ALA A 91 -11.32 -18.35 -4.76
C ALA A 91 -12.11 -17.22 -4.07
N ALA A 92 -11.47 -16.11 -3.72
CA ALA A 92 -12.12 -14.97 -3.10
C ALA A 92 -13.31 -14.42 -3.91
N GLN A 93 -13.26 -14.49 -5.25
CA GLN A 93 -14.35 -14.08 -6.14
C GLN A 93 -15.56 -15.02 -6.08
N THR A 94 -15.42 -16.21 -5.53
CA THR A 94 -16.49 -17.20 -5.38
C THR A 94 -17.02 -17.31 -3.97
N ALA A 95 -16.57 -16.46 -3.05
CA ALA A 95 -17.03 -16.46 -1.65
C ALA A 95 -18.54 -16.24 -1.56
N ASP A 96 -19.19 -17.08 -0.73
CA ASP A 96 -20.64 -17.01 -0.52
C ASP A 96 -20.97 -15.90 0.48
N GLU A 97 -21.66 -14.87 0.02
CA GLU A 97 -22.11 -13.76 0.87
C GLU A 97 -23.13 -14.21 1.94
N SER A 98 -23.85 -15.29 1.70
CA SER A 98 -24.83 -15.82 2.67
C SER A 98 -24.19 -16.51 3.88
N ALA A 99 -22.88 -16.86 3.80
CA ALA A 99 -22.13 -17.43 4.91
C ALA A 99 -21.93 -16.43 6.07
N GLY A 100 -22.19 -15.15 5.84
CA GLY A 100 -21.97 -14.07 6.78
C GLY A 100 -20.55 -13.52 6.76
N PRO A 101 -20.28 -12.42 7.45
CA PRO A 101 -18.97 -11.77 7.42
C PRO A 101 -17.96 -12.50 8.30
N VAL A 102 -16.76 -12.68 7.76
CA VAL A 102 -15.54 -12.98 8.51
C VAL A 102 -14.53 -11.87 8.31
N TRP A 103 -13.94 -11.40 9.37
CA TRP A 103 -13.00 -10.29 9.37
C TRP A 103 -11.56 -10.79 9.56
N PHE A 104 -10.61 -10.16 8.92
CA PHE A 104 -9.20 -10.47 9.10
C PHE A 104 -8.42 -9.23 9.53
N LEU A 105 -7.68 -9.34 10.65
CA LEU A 105 -6.68 -8.36 11.05
C LEU A 105 -5.32 -8.81 10.52
N PRO A 106 -4.68 -8.04 9.62
CA PRO A 106 -3.51 -8.49 8.86
C PRO A 106 -2.17 -8.35 9.61
N TYR A 107 -2.16 -8.18 10.92
CA TYR A 107 -0.98 -7.82 11.71
C TYR A 107 -0.05 -9.00 12.00
N LEU A 108 0.28 -9.80 10.97
CA LEU A 108 1.08 -11.02 11.11
C LEU A 108 2.51 -10.77 11.63
N SER A 109 3.04 -9.57 11.40
CA SER A 109 4.39 -9.17 11.82
C SER A 109 4.40 -8.00 12.81
N GLY A 110 3.31 -7.83 13.59
CA GLY A 110 3.03 -6.60 14.28
C GLY A 110 2.49 -5.54 13.30
N GLU A 111 2.29 -4.30 13.78
CA GLU A 111 1.89 -3.21 12.90
C GLU A 111 2.53 -1.89 13.29
N ARG A 112 2.87 -1.08 12.27
CA ARG A 112 3.44 0.24 12.44
C ARG A 112 2.35 1.31 12.38
N THR A 113 1.95 1.76 11.23
CA THR A 113 0.93 2.81 11.07
C THR A 113 -0.45 2.19 10.96
N PRO A 114 -1.47 2.65 11.73
CA PRO A 114 -1.40 3.73 12.72
C PRO A 114 -1.12 3.29 14.16
N HIS A 115 -0.98 2.00 14.42
CA HIS A 115 -1.06 1.43 15.77
C HIS A 115 0.26 1.45 16.56
N ASN A 116 1.41 1.48 15.85
CA ASN A 116 2.76 1.38 16.43
C ASN A 116 2.87 0.26 17.47
N ASN A 117 2.33 -0.92 17.15
CA ASN A 117 2.27 -2.06 18.03
C ASN A 117 3.02 -3.28 17.46
N PRO A 118 4.28 -3.52 17.84
CA PRO A 118 5.06 -4.66 17.36
C PRO A 118 4.55 -6.01 17.88
N GLN A 119 3.67 -6.02 18.89
CA GLN A 119 3.08 -7.22 19.46
C GLN A 119 1.71 -7.59 18.86
N ALA A 120 1.16 -6.74 17.98
CA ALA A 120 -0.09 -7.05 17.29
C ALA A 120 0.03 -8.36 16.51
N LYS A 121 -1.07 -9.10 16.40
CA LYS A 121 -1.13 -10.40 15.71
C LYS A 121 -2.28 -10.44 14.72
N GLY A 122 -2.14 -11.28 13.71
CA GLY A 122 -3.23 -11.58 12.79
C GLY A 122 -4.36 -12.32 13.50
N VAL A 123 -5.60 -11.99 13.15
CA VAL A 123 -6.80 -12.59 13.73
C VAL A 123 -7.85 -12.77 12.65
N PHE A 124 -8.49 -13.94 12.60
CA PHE A 124 -9.79 -14.11 11.97
C PHE A 124 -10.87 -14.00 13.04
N PHE A 125 -11.88 -13.19 12.78
CA PHE A 125 -13.00 -12.96 13.68
C PHE A 125 -14.33 -13.28 12.98
N GLY A 126 -15.25 -13.93 13.68
CA GLY A 126 -16.58 -14.26 13.15
C GLY A 126 -16.65 -15.59 12.40
N LEU A 127 -15.66 -16.49 12.56
CA LEU A 127 -15.67 -17.79 11.89
C LEU A 127 -16.85 -18.68 12.32
N THR A 128 -17.44 -19.35 11.34
CA THR A 128 -18.45 -20.38 11.50
C THR A 128 -18.08 -21.62 10.66
N HIS A 129 -18.85 -22.70 10.78
CA HIS A 129 -18.68 -23.89 9.94
C HIS A 129 -18.98 -23.67 8.44
N GLN A 130 -19.57 -22.54 8.08
CA GLN A 130 -19.89 -22.20 6.69
C GLN A 130 -18.72 -21.53 5.95
N HIS A 131 -17.70 -21.05 6.67
CA HIS A 131 -16.55 -20.38 6.09
C HIS A 131 -15.48 -21.39 5.65
N GLY A 132 -15.22 -21.41 4.37
CA GLY A 132 -14.18 -22.20 3.72
C GLY A 132 -13.01 -21.33 3.18
N PRO A 133 -12.17 -21.91 2.33
CA PRO A 133 -11.05 -21.19 1.72
C PRO A 133 -11.43 -19.93 0.95
N ALA A 134 -12.60 -19.89 0.32
CA ALA A 134 -13.09 -18.76 -0.46
C ALA A 134 -13.39 -17.54 0.43
N GLU A 135 -14.13 -17.74 1.53
CA GLU A 135 -14.49 -16.70 2.49
C GLU A 135 -13.25 -16.19 3.22
N LEU A 136 -12.32 -17.09 3.61
CA LEU A 136 -11.05 -16.71 4.22
C LEU A 136 -10.19 -15.90 3.26
N ALA A 137 -10.13 -16.28 1.97
CA ALA A 137 -9.40 -15.55 0.95
C ALA A 137 -9.95 -14.13 0.77
N ARG A 138 -11.28 -13.99 0.71
CA ARG A 138 -11.95 -12.69 0.62
C ARG A 138 -11.66 -11.83 1.85
N ALA A 139 -11.80 -12.40 3.04
CA ALA A 139 -11.51 -11.70 4.28
C ALA A 139 -10.08 -11.17 4.37
N VAL A 140 -9.10 -11.92 3.84
CA VAL A 140 -7.70 -11.47 3.79
C VAL A 140 -7.52 -10.29 2.85
N LEU A 141 -8.12 -10.32 1.64
CA LEU A 141 -8.05 -9.21 0.69
C LEU A 141 -8.69 -7.94 1.27
N GLU A 142 -9.88 -8.08 1.87
CA GLU A 142 -10.60 -6.98 2.54
C GLU A 142 -9.85 -6.45 3.75
N GLY A 143 -9.36 -7.33 4.63
CA GLY A 143 -8.65 -6.95 5.85
C GLY A 143 -7.37 -6.17 5.57
N VAL A 144 -6.60 -6.55 4.55
CA VAL A 144 -5.46 -5.76 4.07
C VAL A 144 -5.94 -4.41 3.53
N GLY A 145 -7.04 -4.38 2.80
CA GLY A 145 -7.65 -3.15 2.28
C GLY A 145 -8.04 -2.17 3.39
N TYR A 146 -8.71 -2.65 4.43
CA TYR A 146 -9.11 -1.83 5.58
C TYR A 146 -7.89 -1.28 6.34
N ALA A 147 -6.88 -2.11 6.58
CA ALA A 147 -5.68 -1.64 7.27
C ALA A 147 -4.88 -0.60 6.44
N LEU A 148 -4.91 -0.71 5.11
CA LEU A 148 -4.36 0.33 4.23
C LEU A 148 -5.18 1.62 4.30
N ALA A 149 -6.52 1.52 4.35
CA ALA A 149 -7.40 2.68 4.51
C ALA A 149 -7.16 3.39 5.84
N ASP A 150 -6.99 2.67 6.96
CA ASP A 150 -6.60 3.25 8.26
C ASP A 150 -5.29 4.06 8.13
N GLY A 151 -4.31 3.51 7.40
CA GLY A 151 -3.04 4.19 7.12
C GLY A 151 -3.19 5.43 6.25
N MET A 152 -4.10 5.42 5.26
CA MET A 152 -4.42 6.59 4.44
C MET A 152 -5.11 7.66 5.27
N ASP A 153 -6.07 7.29 6.12
CA ASP A 153 -6.85 8.23 6.93
C ASP A 153 -5.96 9.06 7.87
N VAL A 154 -4.96 8.44 8.51
CA VAL A 154 -4.05 9.19 9.39
C VAL A 154 -3.13 10.14 8.61
N VAL A 155 -2.75 9.81 7.36
CA VAL A 155 -2.00 10.71 6.48
C VAL A 155 -2.92 11.85 5.98
N HIS A 156 -4.16 11.55 5.61
CA HIS A 156 -5.14 12.55 5.19
C HIS A 156 -5.49 13.52 6.34
N ALA A 157 -5.51 13.03 7.57
CA ALA A 157 -5.71 13.87 8.77
C ALA A 157 -4.57 14.89 9.00
N CYS A 158 -3.39 14.69 8.34
CA CYS A 158 -2.34 15.71 8.31
C CYS A 158 -2.59 16.83 7.30
N GLY A 159 -3.71 16.80 6.57
CA GLY A 159 -4.13 17.86 5.63
C GLY A 159 -3.86 17.55 4.15
N ILE A 160 -3.34 16.36 3.81
CA ILE A 160 -3.14 15.94 2.42
C ILE A 160 -4.38 15.19 1.95
N LYS A 161 -5.00 15.65 0.85
CA LYS A 161 -6.19 15.02 0.25
C LYS A 161 -5.97 14.84 -1.25
N PRO A 162 -5.38 13.71 -1.68
CA PRO A 162 -5.17 13.43 -3.10
C PRO A 162 -6.51 13.20 -3.81
N GLN A 163 -6.59 13.59 -5.07
CA GLN A 163 -7.75 13.30 -5.92
C GLN A 163 -7.71 11.87 -6.47
N SER A 164 -6.51 11.36 -6.72
CA SER A 164 -6.27 9.97 -7.12
C SER A 164 -4.98 9.44 -6.51
N ILE A 165 -4.86 8.11 -6.47
CA ILE A 165 -3.69 7.42 -5.93
C ILE A 165 -3.08 6.56 -7.02
N THR A 166 -1.81 6.75 -7.34
CA THR A 166 -1.07 5.87 -8.23
C THR A 166 -0.77 4.54 -7.54
N LEU A 167 -1.21 3.45 -8.15
CA LEU A 167 -1.04 2.10 -7.61
C LEU A 167 0.14 1.40 -8.26
N ILE A 168 1.07 0.88 -7.44
CA ILE A 168 2.27 0.18 -7.89
C ILE A 168 2.48 -1.12 -7.10
N GLY A 169 3.43 -1.94 -7.52
CA GLY A 169 3.80 -3.19 -6.86
C GLY A 169 3.04 -4.41 -7.37
N GLY A 170 3.52 -5.60 -6.98
CA GLY A 170 3.01 -6.88 -7.47
C GLY A 170 1.53 -7.14 -7.17
N GLY A 171 1.05 -6.71 -6.01
CA GLY A 171 -0.35 -6.82 -5.62
C GLY A 171 -1.30 -6.02 -6.52
N ALA A 172 -0.82 -4.93 -7.11
CA ALA A 172 -1.59 -4.09 -8.02
C ALA A 172 -1.94 -4.77 -9.37
N ARG A 173 -1.40 -5.95 -9.67
CA ARG A 173 -1.70 -6.69 -10.91
C ARG A 173 -3.12 -7.25 -10.95
N SER A 174 -3.72 -7.54 -9.80
CA SER A 174 -5.09 -8.06 -9.72
C SER A 174 -6.13 -6.95 -9.92
N ALA A 175 -6.90 -7.02 -11.02
CA ALA A 175 -8.00 -6.08 -11.26
C ALA A 175 -9.08 -6.18 -10.18
N TYR A 176 -9.40 -7.40 -9.73
CA TYR A 176 -10.37 -7.64 -8.65
C TYR A 176 -9.95 -6.94 -7.34
N TRP A 177 -8.68 -7.12 -6.93
CA TRP A 177 -8.22 -6.49 -5.69
C TRP A 177 -8.10 -4.97 -5.82
N ARG A 178 -7.69 -4.45 -6.99
CA ARG A 178 -7.71 -2.99 -7.23
C ARG A 178 -9.09 -2.39 -7.05
N GLN A 179 -10.14 -3.05 -7.61
CA GLN A 179 -11.51 -2.58 -7.45
C GLN A 179 -11.94 -2.60 -5.99
N MET A 180 -11.69 -3.69 -5.28
CA MET A 180 -11.96 -3.81 -3.83
C MET A 180 -11.27 -2.70 -3.03
N LEU A 181 -10.02 -2.39 -3.31
CA LEU A 181 -9.28 -1.31 -2.64
C LEU A 181 -9.87 0.07 -2.95
N ALA A 182 -10.34 0.29 -4.19
CA ALA A 182 -11.02 1.51 -4.57
C ALA A 182 -12.37 1.65 -3.83
N ASP A 183 -13.13 0.57 -3.74
CA ASP A 183 -14.41 0.53 -3.02
C ASP A 183 -14.23 0.79 -1.51
N ILE A 184 -13.20 0.19 -0.89
CA ILE A 184 -12.89 0.37 0.53
C ILE A 184 -12.41 1.80 0.82
N SER A 185 -11.51 2.33 0.01
CA SER A 185 -10.94 3.65 0.24
C SER A 185 -11.85 4.81 -0.20
N GLY A 186 -12.80 4.53 -1.10
CA GLY A 186 -13.63 5.56 -1.74
C GLY A 186 -12.84 6.51 -2.66
N LEU A 187 -11.63 6.11 -3.09
CA LEU A 187 -10.71 6.94 -3.87
C LEU A 187 -10.47 6.35 -5.26
N GLN A 188 -10.16 7.22 -6.22
CA GLN A 188 -9.72 6.79 -7.54
C GLN A 188 -8.31 6.20 -7.44
N LEU A 189 -8.14 4.97 -7.94
CA LEU A 189 -6.86 4.29 -8.01
C LEU A 189 -6.40 4.16 -9.45
N ASP A 190 -5.25 4.77 -9.77
CA ASP A 190 -4.67 4.77 -11.11
C ASP A 190 -3.57 3.71 -11.20
N TYR A 191 -3.83 2.60 -11.89
CA TYR A 191 -2.82 1.56 -12.12
C TYR A 191 -1.94 1.90 -13.31
N ARG A 192 -0.63 1.93 -13.09
CA ARG A 192 0.36 2.15 -14.15
C ARG A 192 1.15 0.86 -14.42
N THR A 193 1.11 0.41 -15.66
CA THR A 193 1.97 -0.67 -16.14
C THR A 193 3.44 -0.24 -16.05
N GLY A 194 4.30 -1.09 -15.49
CA GLY A 194 5.73 -0.77 -15.30
C GLY A 194 6.05 -0.02 -14.01
N GLY A 195 5.09 0.24 -13.12
CA GLY A 195 5.33 0.82 -11.80
C GLY A 195 6.24 -0.03 -10.88
N ASP A 196 6.51 -1.27 -11.25
CA ASP A 196 7.39 -2.19 -10.51
C ASP A 196 8.88 -1.75 -10.52
N VAL A 197 9.28 -0.91 -11.48
CA VAL A 197 10.66 -0.40 -11.61
C VAL A 197 10.83 1.01 -11.06
N GLY A 198 9.85 1.51 -10.30
CA GLY A 198 9.81 2.88 -9.78
C GLY A 198 11.11 3.37 -9.15
N PRO A 199 11.71 2.69 -8.16
CA PRO A 199 12.94 3.14 -7.51
C PRO A 199 14.14 3.23 -8.46
N ALA A 200 14.34 2.26 -9.34
CA ALA A 200 15.44 2.26 -10.32
C ALA A 200 15.25 3.37 -11.38
N LEU A 201 14.02 3.52 -11.89
CA LEU A 201 13.69 4.59 -12.81
C LEU A 201 13.81 5.97 -12.15
N GLY A 202 13.43 6.10 -10.89
CA GLY A 202 13.58 7.32 -10.11
C GLY A 202 15.06 7.71 -9.92
N ALA A 203 15.91 6.75 -9.59
CA ALA A 203 17.35 6.99 -9.49
C ALA A 203 17.93 7.45 -10.83
N ALA A 204 17.50 6.85 -11.95
CA ALA A 204 17.92 7.28 -13.29
C ALA A 204 17.44 8.69 -13.62
N ARG A 205 16.20 9.04 -13.28
CA ARG A 205 15.65 10.39 -13.47
C ARG A 205 16.38 11.43 -12.62
N LEU A 206 16.67 11.14 -11.35
CA LEU A 206 17.47 12.02 -10.50
C LEU A 206 18.88 12.27 -11.09
N ALA A 207 19.50 11.24 -11.66
CA ALA A 207 20.76 11.37 -12.35
C ALA A 207 20.64 12.24 -13.62
N GLN A 208 19.57 12.07 -14.38
CA GLN A 208 19.28 12.89 -15.57
C GLN A 208 19.09 14.36 -15.21
N LEU A 209 18.31 14.66 -14.19
CA LEU A 209 18.10 16.02 -13.68
C LEU A 209 19.44 16.72 -13.34
N ALA A 210 20.34 16.00 -12.67
CA ALA A 210 21.62 16.55 -12.25
C ALA A 210 22.60 16.82 -13.45
N VAL A 211 22.37 16.17 -14.60
CA VAL A 211 23.22 16.33 -15.80
C VAL A 211 22.68 17.40 -16.74
N HIS A 212 21.36 17.50 -16.85
CA HIS A 212 20.73 18.33 -17.88
C HIS A 212 20.01 19.56 -17.32
N ASP A 213 19.95 19.71 -15.99
CA ASP A 213 19.23 20.79 -15.30
C ASP A 213 17.76 20.94 -15.77
N GLU A 214 17.17 19.82 -16.24
CA GLU A 214 15.79 19.73 -16.71
C GLU A 214 14.93 18.97 -15.67
N ALA A 215 13.89 19.65 -15.21
CA ALA A 215 12.90 19.10 -14.28
C ALA A 215 11.79 18.33 -15.02
#